data_cc284afe3e4aba84c54713802e42c82f
#
_entry.id   cc284afe3e4aba84c54713802e42c82f
#
_cell.length_a   1.000
_cell.length_b   1.000
_cell.length_c   1.000
_cell.angle_alpha   90.00
_cell.angle_beta   90.00
_cell.angle_gamma   90.00
#
_symmetry.space_group_name_H-M   'P 1'
#
loop_
_entity.id
_entity.type
_entity.pdbx_description
1 polymer ?
#
loop_
_entity_poly.entity_id
_entity_poly.type
_entity_poly.pdbx_seq_one_letter_code
_entity_poly.pdbx_strand_id
1 'polypeptide(L)'
;MFPGERDIDRAVAELEDGLPERLRPLARVAYDYRWCWAAEGAATFAAIDPERWIRSGCNPRRLLTETHRTVLARAAGDAACVERVERLARELAADRTRPWRAGAASPEHPIAFCCAEFGLHGSLPIYSGGLGILAGDILKEASD
;
A
#
# COMPACT_ATOMS: atom_id res chain seq x y z
N MET A 1 -8.94 10.04 -15.93
CA MET A 1 -7.56 9.99 -15.38
C MET A 1 -7.31 11.26 -14.58
N PHE A 2 -7.13 11.14 -13.27
CA PHE A 2 -6.85 12.28 -12.40
C PHE A 2 -5.40 12.76 -12.57
N PRO A 3 -5.09 14.06 -12.39
CA PRO A 3 -3.74 14.59 -12.62
C PRO A 3 -2.62 13.85 -11.83
N GLY A 4 -2.92 13.32 -10.64
CA GLY A 4 -1.96 12.61 -9.80
C GLY A 4 -1.67 11.16 -10.21
N GLU A 5 -2.49 10.51 -11.05
CA GLU A 5 -2.27 9.10 -11.42
C GLU A 5 -0.96 8.89 -12.18
N ARG A 6 -0.62 9.77 -13.12
CA ARG A 6 0.65 9.69 -13.87
C ARG A 6 1.88 9.87 -13.00
N ASP A 7 1.78 10.67 -11.95
CA ASP A 7 2.88 10.88 -11.01
C ASP A 7 3.08 9.65 -10.11
N ILE A 8 1.99 8.97 -9.72
CA ILE A 8 2.07 7.70 -8.97
C ILE A 8 2.65 6.61 -9.86
N ASP A 9 2.20 6.46 -11.11
CA ASP A 9 2.71 5.43 -12.02
C ASP A 9 4.21 5.59 -12.30
N ARG A 10 4.68 6.82 -12.46
CA ARG A 10 6.10 7.11 -12.60
C ARG A 10 6.87 6.74 -11.33
N ALA A 11 6.38 7.13 -10.15
CA ALA A 11 7.02 6.82 -8.88
C ALA A 11 7.03 5.31 -8.57
N VAL A 12 6.01 4.57 -9.01
CA VAL A 12 5.98 3.10 -8.93
C VAL A 12 7.05 2.51 -9.84
N ALA A 13 7.15 2.95 -11.10
CA ALA A 13 8.16 2.46 -12.04
C ALA A 13 9.59 2.72 -11.54
N GLU A 14 9.86 3.92 -11.03
CA GLU A 14 11.16 4.26 -10.43
C GLU A 14 11.51 3.34 -9.24
N LEU A 15 10.52 2.99 -8.41
CA LEU A 15 10.73 2.05 -7.31
C LEU A 15 10.95 0.62 -7.80
N GLU A 16 10.20 0.17 -8.81
CA GLU A 16 10.35 -1.15 -9.44
C GLU A 16 11.76 -1.38 -9.99
N ASP A 17 12.35 -0.36 -10.64
CA ASP A 17 13.68 -0.44 -11.21
C ASP A 17 14.78 -0.70 -10.17
N GLY A 18 14.55 -0.26 -8.93
CA GLY A 18 15.44 -0.51 -7.79
C GLY A 18 15.32 -1.89 -7.15
N LEU A 19 14.28 -2.68 -7.49
CA LEU A 19 13.94 -3.92 -6.82
C LEU A 19 14.34 -5.18 -7.64
N PRO A 20 14.74 -6.27 -6.96
CA PRO A 20 14.80 -7.59 -7.59
C PRO A 20 13.46 -7.95 -8.23
N GLU A 21 13.48 -8.60 -9.38
CA GLU A 21 12.29 -8.90 -10.21
C GLU A 21 11.12 -9.49 -9.39
N ARG A 22 11.40 -10.46 -8.53
CA ARG A 22 10.38 -11.14 -7.72
C ARG A 22 9.75 -10.26 -6.62
N LEU A 23 10.36 -9.12 -6.29
CA LEU A 23 9.83 -8.15 -5.32
C LEU A 23 9.20 -6.91 -5.97
N ARG A 24 9.29 -6.75 -7.29
CA ARG A 24 8.70 -5.61 -8.02
C ARG A 24 7.22 -5.38 -7.76
N PRO A 25 6.37 -6.43 -7.59
CA PRO A 25 4.97 -6.21 -7.25
C PRO A 25 4.75 -5.34 -5.99
N LEU A 26 5.71 -5.35 -5.05
CA LEU A 26 5.64 -4.51 -3.85
C LEU A 26 5.72 -3.01 -4.13
N ALA A 27 6.27 -2.59 -5.26
CA ALA A 27 6.33 -1.17 -5.60
C ALA A 27 4.91 -0.59 -5.72
N ARG A 28 4.02 -1.24 -6.46
CA ARG A 28 2.61 -0.84 -6.56
C ARG A 28 1.90 -0.92 -5.21
N VAL A 29 2.10 -2.02 -4.48
CA VAL A 29 1.51 -2.23 -3.14
C VAL A 29 1.92 -1.12 -2.18
N ALA A 30 3.19 -0.65 -2.22
CA ALA A 30 3.70 0.40 -1.33
C ALA A 30 3.00 1.77 -1.53
N TYR A 31 2.39 2.01 -2.68
CA TYR A 31 1.60 3.21 -2.98
C TYR A 31 0.09 3.02 -2.79
N ASP A 32 -0.35 1.82 -2.48
CA ASP A 32 -1.74 1.48 -2.23
C ASP A 32 -1.97 1.24 -0.73
N TYR A 33 -2.50 2.23 -0.03
CA TYR A 33 -2.68 2.13 1.43
C TYR A 33 -3.62 1.01 1.87
N ARG A 34 -4.32 0.33 0.96
CA ARG A 34 -5.13 -0.87 1.26
C ARG A 34 -4.32 -1.95 1.98
N TRP A 35 -2.98 -2.01 1.76
CA TRP A 35 -2.11 -2.94 2.46
C TRP A 35 -2.17 -2.79 3.99
N CYS A 36 -2.43 -1.59 4.53
CA CYS A 36 -2.35 -1.38 5.98
C CYS A 36 -3.52 -2.00 6.78
N TRP A 37 -4.58 -2.43 6.11
CA TRP A 37 -5.65 -3.23 6.72
C TRP A 37 -5.91 -4.57 5.99
N ALA A 38 -5.10 -4.93 5.02
CA ALA A 38 -5.04 -6.30 4.51
C ALA A 38 -4.40 -7.22 5.55
N ALA A 39 -4.93 -8.44 5.70
CA ALA A 39 -4.55 -9.37 6.77
C ALA A 39 -3.03 -9.62 6.87
N GLU A 40 -2.34 -9.75 5.74
CA GLU A 40 -0.90 -10.03 5.65
C GLU A 40 -0.07 -8.80 5.22
N GLY A 41 -0.67 -7.62 5.05
CA GLY A 41 -0.03 -6.47 4.44
C GLY A 41 1.24 -6.02 5.16
N ALA A 42 1.12 -5.61 6.43
CA ALA A 42 2.27 -5.18 7.24
C ALA A 42 3.29 -6.32 7.45
N ALA A 43 2.82 -7.56 7.66
CA ALA A 43 3.68 -8.72 7.86
C ALA A 43 4.52 -9.06 6.62
N THR A 44 3.99 -8.85 5.42
CA THR A 44 4.72 -9.04 4.15
C THR A 44 5.90 -8.09 4.04
N PHE A 45 5.74 -6.81 4.37
CA PHE A 45 6.84 -5.86 4.38
C PHE A 45 7.85 -6.15 5.50
N ALA A 46 7.37 -6.44 6.70
CA ALA A 46 8.23 -6.78 7.84
C ALA A 46 9.11 -8.01 7.59
N ALA A 47 8.64 -8.98 6.79
CA ALA A 47 9.40 -10.19 6.47
C ALA A 47 10.65 -9.93 5.60
N ILE A 48 10.73 -8.81 4.88
CA ILE A 48 11.90 -8.44 4.07
C ILE A 48 13.07 -8.08 4.96
N ASP A 49 12.83 -7.15 5.91
CA ASP A 49 13.81 -6.67 6.89
C ASP A 49 13.06 -6.14 8.12
N PRO A 50 12.85 -6.96 9.16
CA PRO A 50 12.06 -6.58 10.34
C PRO A 50 12.62 -5.36 11.08
N GLU A 51 13.96 -5.24 11.15
CA GLU A 51 14.61 -4.14 11.84
C GLU A 51 14.45 -2.84 11.05
N ARG A 52 14.67 -2.90 9.75
CA ARG A 52 14.47 -1.75 8.85
C ARG A 52 13.01 -1.33 8.80
N TRP A 53 12.08 -2.28 8.84
CA TRP A 53 10.63 -1.99 8.88
C TRP A 53 10.28 -1.07 10.05
N ILE A 54 10.75 -1.40 11.26
CA ILE A 54 10.54 -0.57 12.45
C ILE A 54 11.23 0.79 12.30
N ARG A 55 12.50 0.80 11.88
CA ARG A 55 13.27 2.04 11.71
C ARG A 55 12.71 2.98 10.65
N SER A 56 12.08 2.44 9.63
CA SER A 56 11.40 3.24 8.60
C SER A 56 10.05 3.82 9.06
N GLY A 57 9.63 3.58 10.29
CA GLY A 57 8.31 3.96 10.80
C GLY A 57 7.18 3.18 10.13
N CYS A 58 7.42 1.89 9.84
CA CYS A 58 6.49 1.03 9.12
C CYS A 58 6.06 1.64 7.77
N ASN A 59 6.97 2.33 7.10
CA ASN A 59 6.73 2.93 5.79
C ASN A 59 7.27 2.02 4.69
N PRO A 60 6.41 1.41 3.85
CA PRO A 60 6.84 0.46 2.82
C PRO A 60 7.81 1.07 1.80
N ARG A 61 7.57 2.31 1.38
CA ARG A 61 8.43 2.99 0.40
C ARG A 61 9.84 3.18 0.96
N ARG A 62 9.94 3.69 2.20
CA ARG A 62 11.23 3.84 2.88
C ARG A 62 11.91 2.49 3.09
N LEU A 63 11.17 1.47 3.52
CA LEU A 63 11.71 0.12 3.63
C LEU A 63 12.37 -0.31 2.31
N LEU A 64 11.63 -0.25 1.20
CA LEU A 64 12.10 -0.75 -0.10
C LEU A 64 13.27 0.06 -0.68
N THR A 65 13.31 1.38 -0.43
CA THR A 65 14.40 2.24 -0.92
C THR A 65 15.64 2.22 -0.04
N GLU A 66 15.47 2.07 1.29
CA GLU A 66 16.58 2.15 2.25
C GLU A 66 17.18 0.78 2.60
N THR A 67 16.52 -0.33 2.24
CA THR A 67 17.04 -1.68 2.48
C THR A 67 18.20 -2.00 1.54
N HIS A 68 19.27 -2.55 2.09
CA HIS A 68 20.45 -2.88 1.31
C HIS A 68 20.16 -3.96 0.26
N ARG A 69 20.76 -3.84 -0.93
CA ARG A 69 20.52 -4.74 -2.08
C ARG A 69 20.72 -6.22 -1.76
N THR A 70 21.68 -6.57 -0.90
CA THR A 70 21.90 -7.98 -0.50
C THR A 70 20.75 -8.54 0.32
N VAL A 71 20.09 -7.71 1.15
CA VAL A 71 18.91 -8.12 1.93
C VAL A 71 17.71 -8.29 1.00
N LEU A 72 17.49 -7.36 0.07
CA LEU A 72 16.45 -7.49 -0.95
C LEU A 72 16.67 -8.74 -1.82
N ALA A 73 17.91 -9.01 -2.24
CA ALA A 73 18.24 -10.20 -3.01
C ALA A 73 17.98 -11.50 -2.23
N ARG A 74 18.31 -11.52 -0.93
CA ARG A 74 17.98 -12.66 -0.03
C ARG A 74 16.48 -12.86 0.07
N ALA A 75 15.69 -11.80 0.29
CA ALA A 75 14.24 -11.88 0.37
C ALA A 75 13.63 -12.37 -0.97
N ALA A 76 14.16 -11.92 -2.11
CA ALA A 76 13.76 -12.39 -3.43
C ALA A 76 14.13 -13.86 -3.71
N GLY A 77 15.14 -14.40 -3.01
CA GLY A 77 15.53 -15.82 -3.04
C GLY A 77 14.69 -16.70 -2.11
N ASP A 78 13.99 -16.12 -1.14
CA ASP A 78 13.14 -16.85 -0.20
C ASP A 78 11.76 -17.10 -0.82
N ALA A 79 11.45 -18.37 -1.09
CA ALA A 79 10.19 -18.76 -1.71
C ALA A 79 8.96 -18.36 -0.86
N ALA A 80 9.04 -18.46 0.46
CA ALA A 80 7.94 -18.10 1.34
C ALA A 80 7.69 -16.57 1.34
N CYS A 81 8.76 -15.78 1.31
CA CYS A 81 8.66 -14.34 1.19
C CYS A 81 8.00 -13.95 -0.14
N VAL A 82 8.46 -14.51 -1.25
CA VAL A 82 7.92 -14.23 -2.58
C VAL A 82 6.45 -14.63 -2.71
N GLU A 83 6.06 -15.78 -2.17
CA GLU A 83 4.65 -16.21 -2.17
C GLU A 83 3.75 -15.21 -1.43
N ARG A 84 4.21 -14.65 -0.30
CA ARG A 84 3.47 -13.58 0.41
C ARG A 84 3.35 -12.32 -0.43
N VAL A 85 4.43 -11.90 -1.07
CA VAL A 85 4.44 -10.74 -1.98
C VAL A 85 3.42 -10.91 -3.09
N GLU A 86 3.45 -12.04 -3.79
CA GLU A 86 2.56 -12.34 -4.89
C GLU A 86 1.09 -12.43 -4.43
N ARG A 87 0.84 -13.05 -3.26
CA ARG A 87 -0.50 -13.15 -2.70
C ARG A 87 -1.06 -11.76 -2.38
N LEU A 88 -0.31 -10.93 -1.66
CA LEU A 88 -0.72 -9.58 -1.31
C LEU A 88 -0.97 -8.73 -2.56
N ALA A 89 -0.08 -8.79 -3.55
CA ALA A 89 -0.23 -8.06 -4.80
C ALA A 89 -1.50 -8.48 -5.56
N ARG A 90 -1.80 -9.80 -5.63
CA ARG A 90 -3.03 -10.31 -6.25
C ARG A 90 -4.29 -9.86 -5.48
N GLU A 91 -4.26 -9.91 -4.15
CA GLU A 91 -5.36 -9.46 -3.30
C GLU A 91 -5.72 -8.00 -3.58
N LEU A 92 -4.73 -7.11 -3.53
CA LEU A 92 -4.94 -5.69 -3.78
C LEU A 92 -5.36 -5.39 -5.23
N ALA A 93 -4.85 -6.13 -6.20
CA ALA A 93 -5.27 -6.02 -7.59
C ALA A 93 -6.73 -6.44 -7.79
N ALA A 94 -7.15 -7.51 -7.13
CA ALA A 94 -8.55 -7.98 -7.16
C ALA A 94 -9.49 -6.95 -6.52
N ASP A 95 -9.10 -6.33 -5.41
CA ASP A 95 -9.89 -5.28 -4.76
C ASP A 95 -10.14 -4.08 -5.68
N ARG A 96 -9.15 -3.66 -6.45
CA ARG A 96 -9.31 -2.55 -7.40
C ARG A 96 -10.26 -2.83 -8.56
N THR A 97 -10.40 -4.10 -8.93
CA THR A 97 -11.28 -4.54 -10.03
C THR A 97 -12.63 -5.04 -9.55
N ARG A 98 -12.86 -4.99 -8.23
CA ARG A 98 -14.12 -5.42 -7.63
C ARG A 98 -15.27 -4.56 -8.18
N PRO A 99 -16.38 -5.18 -8.60
CA PRO A 99 -17.55 -4.45 -9.05
C PRO A 99 -18.08 -3.54 -7.94
N TRP A 100 -18.58 -2.38 -8.31
CA TRP A 100 -19.29 -1.50 -7.40
C TRP A 100 -20.48 -2.25 -6.78
N ARG A 101 -20.64 -2.12 -5.47
CA ARG A 101 -21.83 -2.63 -4.81
C ARG A 101 -23.03 -1.78 -5.26
N ALA A 102 -24.17 -2.43 -5.51
CA ALA A 102 -25.41 -1.71 -5.74
C ALA A 102 -25.73 -0.85 -4.51
N GLY A 103 -25.82 0.46 -4.69
CA GLY A 103 -26.03 1.40 -3.58
C GLY A 103 -26.21 2.83 -4.06
N ALA A 104 -25.97 3.77 -3.16
CA ALA A 104 -26.18 5.20 -3.41
C ALA A 104 -25.12 5.84 -4.34
N ALA A 105 -23.98 5.18 -4.55
CA ALA A 105 -22.88 5.69 -5.37
C ALA A 105 -22.66 4.81 -6.61
N SER A 106 -22.29 5.44 -7.73
CA SER A 106 -21.85 4.79 -8.97
C SER A 106 -20.80 5.66 -9.65
N PRO A 107 -20.10 5.17 -10.70
CA PRO A 107 -19.20 5.99 -11.49
C PRO A 107 -19.87 7.24 -12.07
N GLU A 108 -21.18 7.16 -12.42
CA GLU A 108 -21.99 8.26 -12.94
C GLU A 108 -22.49 9.20 -11.83
N HIS A 109 -22.62 8.69 -10.61
CA HIS A 109 -23.09 9.42 -9.43
C HIS A 109 -22.13 9.19 -8.25
N PRO A 110 -20.90 9.72 -8.31
CA PRO A 110 -19.91 9.54 -7.25
C PRO A 110 -20.28 10.32 -5.99
N ILE A 111 -19.96 9.76 -4.83
CA ILE A 111 -20.01 10.48 -3.56
C ILE A 111 -18.62 11.01 -3.25
N ALA A 112 -18.49 12.32 -3.03
CA ALA A 112 -17.26 12.93 -2.58
C ALA A 112 -17.27 13.06 -1.05
N PHE A 113 -16.30 12.45 -0.39
CA PHE A 113 -16.06 12.61 1.04
C PHE A 113 -14.87 13.52 1.27
N CYS A 114 -15.11 14.72 1.82
CA CYS A 114 -14.08 15.72 2.08
C CYS A 114 -13.84 15.83 3.58
N CYS A 115 -12.58 15.68 4.00
CA CYS A 115 -12.16 15.89 5.38
C CYS A 115 -10.79 16.58 5.39
N ALA A 116 -10.49 17.36 6.42
CA ALA A 116 -9.18 18.00 6.59
C ALA A 116 -8.09 17.01 7.00
N GLU A 117 -8.46 15.86 7.56
CA GLU A 117 -7.57 14.85 8.10
C GLU A 117 -8.03 13.44 7.71
N PHE A 118 -7.07 12.53 7.43
CA PHE A 118 -7.34 11.11 7.17
C PHE A 118 -6.31 10.23 7.89
N GLY A 119 -6.70 9.57 8.96
CA GLY A 119 -5.88 8.66 9.75
C GLY A 119 -5.88 7.24 9.21
N LEU A 120 -5.21 6.99 8.10
CA LEU A 120 -5.12 5.66 7.49
C LEU A 120 -4.00 4.82 8.12
N HIS A 121 -2.79 5.39 8.21
CA HIS A 121 -1.62 4.73 8.77
C HIS A 121 -0.58 5.76 9.24
N GLY A 122 0.21 5.42 10.28
CA GLY A 122 1.22 6.32 10.84
C GLY A 122 2.31 6.79 9.87
N SER A 123 2.56 6.04 8.78
CA SER A 123 3.49 6.46 7.73
C SER A 123 2.93 7.55 6.79
N LEU A 124 1.65 7.89 6.92
CA LEU A 124 0.99 8.99 6.22
C LEU A 124 0.52 10.02 7.26
N PRO A 125 1.37 10.98 7.67
CA PRO A 125 1.07 11.88 8.78
C PRO A 125 0.20 13.07 8.33
N ILE A 126 -1.03 12.79 7.89
CA ILE A 126 -2.04 13.78 7.46
C ILE A 126 -3.22 13.84 8.43
N TYR A 127 -2.99 13.46 9.67
CA TYR A 127 -3.99 13.55 10.76
C TYR A 127 -3.30 13.81 12.09
N SER A 128 -4.05 14.35 13.06
CA SER A 128 -3.53 14.62 14.40
C SER A 128 -4.43 14.12 15.52
N GLY A 129 -5.70 13.87 15.27
CA GLY A 129 -6.66 13.55 16.32
C GLY A 129 -7.80 12.64 15.89
N GLY A 130 -8.84 12.61 16.74
CA GLY A 130 -10.00 11.72 16.55
C GLY A 130 -10.77 11.94 15.25
N LEU A 131 -10.79 13.17 14.74
CA LEU A 131 -11.40 13.47 13.44
C LEU A 131 -10.76 12.68 12.31
N GLY A 132 -9.41 12.66 12.28
CA GLY A 132 -8.66 11.92 11.27
C GLY A 132 -8.87 10.41 11.38
N ILE A 133 -8.91 9.87 12.62
CA ILE A 133 -9.17 8.44 12.84
C ILE A 133 -10.55 8.06 12.33
N LEU A 134 -11.60 8.82 12.67
CA LEU A 134 -12.96 8.59 12.18
C LEU A 134 -13.02 8.64 10.65
N ALA A 135 -12.41 9.66 10.04
CA ALA A 135 -12.37 9.79 8.58
C ALA A 135 -11.61 8.63 7.91
N GLY A 136 -10.52 8.16 8.51
CA GLY A 136 -9.78 6.99 8.05
C GLY A 136 -10.60 5.70 8.12
N ASP A 137 -11.35 5.50 9.20
CA ASP A 137 -12.21 4.34 9.37
C ASP A 137 -13.38 4.34 8.36
N ILE A 138 -13.97 5.52 8.10
CA ILE A 138 -14.99 5.67 7.05
C ILE A 138 -14.44 5.29 5.67
N LEU A 139 -13.20 5.70 5.34
CA LEU A 139 -12.58 5.34 4.06
C LEU A 139 -12.30 3.84 3.95
N LYS A 140 -11.86 3.20 5.02
CA LYS A 140 -11.62 1.75 5.04
C LYS A 140 -12.93 0.99 4.83
N GLU A 141 -13.97 1.35 5.59
CA GLU A 141 -15.30 0.74 5.46
C GLU A 141 -15.90 0.94 4.05
N ALA A 142 -15.73 2.12 3.47
CA ALA A 142 -16.21 2.40 2.12
C ALA A 142 -15.41 1.66 1.03
N SER A 143 -14.18 1.20 1.34
CA SER A 143 -13.35 0.38 0.45
C SER A 143 -13.72 -1.10 0.49
N ASP A 144 -14.31 -1.61 1.58
CA ASP A 144 -14.66 -3.01 1.78
C ASP A 144 -16.04 -3.35 1.18
#